data_e3053ed0fd6d3144a88b84939e3a40b8
#
_entry.id   e3053ed0fd6d3144a88b84939e3a40b8
#
_cell.length_a   1.000
_cell.length_b   1.000
_cell.length_c   1.000
_cell.angle_alpha   90.00
_cell.angle_beta   90.00
_cell.angle_gamma   90.00
#
_symmetry.space_group_name_H-M   'P 1'
#
loop_
_entity.id
_entity.type
_entity.pdbx_description
1 polymer ?
#
loop_
_entity_poly.entity_id
_entity_poly.type
_entity_poly.pdbx_seq_one_letter_code
_entity_poly.pdbx_strand_id
1 'polypeptide(L)'
;MRLSISHETTYHYEDQVRASIQYLRLTPHDSERQRVISWQLDLPRPVRAQVDPFGNILHVLTLDEPHDAIIIGARGQVDIDELREAEHESQSAFPFLRSTRLTEADEALRGFAGQHCHQRRDRTALIDLMHALNQTMVYTPGATEVDTCAAKAFAGRAGVCQDHTHAFLACARSLGIPARYVSGYLYSEDTAHLASHAWAEAWLDDAWYSFDVTNQLARPERHLKLAVGLDYLDACPVRGMRRGGGHEQMHAKVFVAPTPVISVQQQ
;
A
#
# COMPACT_ATOMS: atom_id res chain seq x y z
N MET A 1 -13.42 3.48 14.44
CA MET A 1 -13.96 4.47 13.46
C MET A 1 -14.54 3.75 12.25
N ARG A 2 -15.64 4.26 11.65
CA ARG A 2 -16.12 3.78 10.34
C ARG A 2 -15.67 4.71 9.24
N LEU A 3 -15.05 4.18 8.20
CA LEU A 3 -14.65 4.92 7.00
C LEU A 3 -15.52 4.51 5.81
N SER A 4 -15.96 5.51 5.03
CA SER A 4 -16.53 5.35 3.70
C SER A 4 -15.47 5.66 2.65
N ILE A 5 -15.34 4.79 1.67
CA ILE A 5 -14.38 4.88 0.59
C ILE A 5 -15.11 4.97 -0.75
N SER A 6 -14.62 5.86 -1.62
CA SER A 6 -14.95 5.89 -3.04
C SER A 6 -13.66 6.10 -3.83
N HIS A 7 -13.27 5.12 -4.62
CA HIS A 7 -12.08 5.15 -5.46
C HIS A 7 -12.49 4.86 -6.90
N GLU A 8 -12.08 5.73 -7.82
CA GLU A 8 -12.24 5.55 -9.24
C GLU A 8 -10.90 5.76 -9.95
N THR A 9 -10.50 4.80 -10.75
CA THR A 9 -9.35 4.91 -11.66
C THR A 9 -9.84 4.82 -13.09
N THR A 10 -9.53 5.84 -13.90
CA THR A 10 -9.86 5.91 -15.31
C THR A 10 -8.60 5.92 -16.15
N TYR A 11 -8.53 5.02 -17.09
CA TYR A 11 -7.51 4.97 -18.13
C TYR A 11 -8.13 5.43 -19.45
N HIS A 12 -7.44 6.33 -20.15
CA HIS A 12 -7.74 6.75 -21.52
C HIS A 12 -6.52 6.44 -22.38
N TYR A 13 -6.77 5.89 -23.56
CA TYR A 13 -5.76 5.52 -24.54
C TYR A 13 -5.90 6.36 -25.80
N GLU A 14 -4.77 6.79 -26.36
CA GLU A 14 -4.74 7.59 -27.61
C GLU A 14 -5.28 6.79 -28.80
N ASP A 15 -4.93 5.49 -28.84
CA ASP A 15 -5.38 4.55 -29.86
C ASP A 15 -6.18 3.40 -29.20
N GLN A 16 -6.81 2.57 -30.03
CA GLN A 16 -7.48 1.37 -29.53
C GLN A 16 -6.51 0.36 -28.92
N VAL A 17 -6.77 -0.04 -27.69
CA VAL A 17 -6.20 -1.21 -27.06
C VAL A 17 -6.91 -2.44 -27.62
N ARG A 18 -6.16 -3.42 -28.14
CA ARG A 18 -6.71 -4.66 -28.70
C ARG A 18 -7.12 -5.67 -27.64
N ALA A 19 -6.37 -5.71 -26.55
CA ALA A 19 -6.62 -6.54 -25.39
C ALA A 19 -5.88 -6.00 -24.17
N SER A 20 -6.43 -6.18 -22.99
CA SER A 20 -5.77 -5.83 -21.73
C SER A 20 -6.10 -6.83 -20.62
N ILE A 21 -5.19 -6.93 -19.66
CA ILE A 21 -5.37 -7.69 -18.43
C ILE A 21 -5.03 -6.75 -17.27
N GLN A 22 -5.94 -6.63 -16.31
CA GLN A 22 -5.75 -5.82 -15.10
C GLN A 22 -5.82 -6.73 -13.86
N TYR A 23 -4.80 -6.66 -13.02
CA TYR A 23 -4.74 -7.28 -11.70
C TYR A 23 -5.18 -6.25 -10.68
N LEU A 24 -6.30 -6.49 -10.01
CA LEU A 24 -6.97 -5.53 -9.12
C LEU A 24 -6.92 -6.04 -7.68
N ARG A 25 -6.24 -5.31 -6.80
CA ARG A 25 -6.20 -5.52 -5.35
C ARG A 25 -6.90 -4.35 -4.65
N LEU A 26 -8.16 -4.16 -5.01
CA LEU A 26 -8.99 -3.04 -4.56
C LEU A 26 -10.06 -3.48 -3.54
N THR A 27 -10.03 -4.73 -3.11
CA THR A 27 -10.99 -5.25 -2.12
C THR A 27 -10.25 -5.56 -0.83
N PRO A 28 -10.57 -4.86 0.29
CA PRO A 28 -10.01 -5.17 1.58
C PRO A 28 -10.57 -6.50 2.10
N HIS A 29 -9.85 -7.15 3.00
CA HIS A 29 -10.32 -8.30 3.78
C HIS A 29 -10.44 -7.94 5.25
N ASP A 30 -11.22 -8.73 5.99
CA ASP A 30 -11.30 -8.59 7.44
C ASP A 30 -9.97 -8.97 8.10
N SER A 31 -9.61 -8.23 9.14
CA SER A 31 -8.44 -8.53 9.97
C SER A 31 -8.75 -8.19 11.43
N GLU A 32 -7.79 -8.36 12.32
CA GLU A 32 -7.96 -7.94 13.72
C GLU A 32 -8.20 -6.44 13.88
N ARG A 33 -7.77 -5.61 12.90
CA ARG A 33 -7.89 -4.16 12.91
C ARG A 33 -9.03 -3.60 12.08
N GLN A 34 -9.46 -4.33 11.05
CA GLN A 34 -10.47 -3.81 10.13
C GLN A 34 -11.55 -4.85 9.87
N ARG A 35 -12.80 -4.37 9.77
CA ARG A 35 -13.98 -5.16 9.43
C ARG A 35 -14.70 -4.53 8.26
N VAL A 36 -14.83 -5.26 7.18
CA VAL A 36 -15.55 -4.84 5.98
C VAL A 36 -17.05 -4.93 6.24
N ILE A 37 -17.74 -3.79 6.19
CA ILE A 37 -19.20 -3.71 6.40
C ILE A 37 -19.92 -3.89 5.06
N SER A 38 -19.42 -3.22 4.03
CA SER A 38 -19.88 -3.36 2.65
C SER A 38 -18.75 -3.02 1.70
N TRP A 39 -18.68 -3.72 0.56
CA TRP A 39 -17.70 -3.43 -0.47
C TRP A 39 -18.21 -3.84 -1.85
N GLN A 40 -18.00 -3.00 -2.84
CA GLN A 40 -18.38 -3.23 -4.21
C GLN A 40 -17.27 -2.75 -5.15
N LEU A 41 -16.99 -3.56 -6.17
CA LEU A 41 -16.20 -3.15 -7.33
C LEU A 41 -17.14 -2.85 -8.49
N ASP A 42 -16.93 -1.70 -9.14
CA ASP A 42 -17.56 -1.32 -10.39
C ASP A 42 -16.55 -1.53 -11.52
N LEU A 43 -16.75 -2.59 -12.30
CA LEU A 43 -15.83 -3.04 -13.34
C LEU A 43 -16.56 -3.14 -14.68
N PRO A 44 -15.87 -3.00 -15.83
CA PRO A 44 -16.47 -3.15 -17.17
C PRO A 44 -17.19 -4.47 -17.38
N ARG A 45 -16.79 -5.52 -16.67
CA ARG A 45 -17.43 -6.84 -16.67
C ARG A 45 -17.30 -7.52 -15.31
N PRO A 46 -18.20 -8.43 -14.93
CA PRO A 46 -18.08 -9.18 -13.67
C PRO A 46 -16.82 -10.05 -13.65
N VAL A 47 -16.11 -10.03 -12.53
CA VAL A 47 -14.89 -10.82 -12.30
C VAL A 47 -14.98 -11.53 -10.95
N ARG A 48 -14.54 -12.79 -10.91
CA ARG A 48 -14.49 -13.57 -9.65
C ARG A 48 -13.26 -13.17 -8.83
N ALA A 49 -13.47 -13.08 -7.53
CA ALA A 49 -12.40 -12.92 -6.56
C ALA A 49 -11.55 -14.20 -6.48
N GLN A 50 -10.26 -14.02 -6.33
CA GLN A 50 -9.25 -15.04 -6.06
C GLN A 50 -8.43 -14.59 -4.87
N VAL A 51 -7.63 -15.48 -4.30
CA VAL A 51 -6.65 -15.12 -3.26
C VAL A 51 -5.26 -15.27 -3.86
N ASP A 52 -4.44 -14.23 -3.75
CA ASP A 52 -3.06 -14.28 -4.22
C ASP A 52 -2.12 -14.94 -3.18
N PRO A 53 -0.85 -15.20 -3.49
CA PRO A 53 0.08 -15.84 -2.57
C PRO A 53 0.35 -15.10 -1.25
N PHE A 54 0.00 -13.81 -1.18
CA PHE A 54 0.13 -12.99 0.02
C PHE A 54 -1.17 -12.89 0.85
N GLY A 55 -2.23 -13.58 0.41
CA GLY A 55 -3.53 -13.55 1.06
C GLY A 55 -4.44 -12.41 0.60
N ASN A 56 -4.02 -11.58 -0.35
CA ASN A 56 -4.84 -10.48 -0.85
C ASN A 56 -5.99 -10.96 -1.72
N ILE A 57 -7.12 -10.25 -1.68
CA ILE A 57 -8.22 -10.46 -2.61
C ILE A 57 -7.83 -9.87 -3.97
N LEU A 58 -7.70 -10.75 -4.95
CA LEU A 58 -7.28 -10.43 -6.32
C LEU A 58 -8.43 -10.63 -7.30
N HIS A 59 -8.69 -9.64 -8.15
CA HIS A 59 -9.56 -9.77 -9.31
C HIS A 59 -8.73 -9.61 -10.59
N VAL A 60 -8.89 -10.52 -11.55
CA VAL A 60 -8.19 -10.45 -12.85
C VAL A 60 -9.21 -10.09 -13.92
N LEU A 61 -9.23 -8.83 -14.31
CA LEU A 61 -10.09 -8.31 -15.37
C LEU A 61 -9.38 -8.47 -16.72
N THR A 62 -9.96 -9.25 -17.63
CA THR A 62 -9.47 -9.39 -19.00
C THR A 62 -10.47 -8.77 -19.97
N LEU A 63 -10.00 -7.88 -20.84
CA LEU A 63 -10.78 -7.28 -21.91
C LEU A 63 -10.16 -7.70 -23.25
N ASP A 64 -10.88 -8.52 -24.00
CA ASP A 64 -10.44 -9.09 -25.29
C ASP A 64 -11.01 -8.32 -26.49
N GLU A 65 -11.93 -7.37 -26.22
CA GLU A 65 -12.53 -6.51 -27.23
C GLU A 65 -11.76 -5.19 -27.32
N PRO A 66 -11.67 -4.57 -28.51
CA PRO A 66 -11.06 -3.26 -28.68
C PRO A 66 -11.72 -2.20 -27.81
N HIS A 67 -10.92 -1.43 -27.09
CA HIS A 67 -11.37 -0.36 -26.20
C HIS A 67 -10.37 0.80 -26.17
N ASP A 68 -10.84 1.99 -25.87
CA ASP A 68 -10.06 3.23 -25.72
C ASP A 68 -10.06 3.80 -24.30
N ALA A 69 -10.85 3.16 -23.41
CA ALA A 69 -10.90 3.54 -22.00
C ALA A 69 -11.19 2.33 -21.11
N ILE A 70 -10.74 2.40 -19.85
CA ILE A 70 -11.11 1.48 -18.79
C ILE A 70 -11.45 2.30 -17.53
N ILE A 71 -12.62 2.05 -16.95
CA ILE A 71 -13.03 2.64 -15.66
C ILE A 71 -13.10 1.53 -14.64
N ILE A 72 -12.41 1.73 -13.52
CA ILE A 72 -12.34 0.79 -12.40
C ILE A 72 -12.76 1.54 -11.15
N GLY A 73 -13.87 1.13 -10.53
CA GLY A 73 -14.38 1.71 -9.31
C GLY A 73 -14.32 0.73 -8.14
N ALA A 74 -14.09 1.27 -6.94
CA ALA A 74 -14.22 0.55 -5.67
C ALA A 74 -14.90 1.48 -4.66
N ARG A 75 -15.93 0.96 -3.97
CA ARG A 75 -16.65 1.72 -2.94
C ARG A 75 -17.12 0.82 -1.81
N GLY A 76 -17.13 1.36 -0.61
CA GLY A 76 -17.61 0.61 0.53
C GLY A 76 -17.39 1.30 1.86
N GLN A 77 -17.67 0.52 2.91
CA GLN A 77 -17.52 0.96 4.30
C GLN A 77 -16.73 -0.09 5.09
N VAL A 78 -15.80 0.38 5.90
CA VAL A 78 -14.95 -0.46 6.74
C VAL A 78 -14.87 0.15 8.14
N ASP A 79 -15.09 -0.69 9.16
CA ASP A 79 -14.82 -0.32 10.55
C ASP A 79 -13.34 -0.56 10.86
N ILE A 80 -12.67 0.41 11.45
CA ILE A 80 -11.26 0.35 11.83
C ILE A 80 -11.13 0.47 13.35
N ASP A 81 -10.33 -0.42 13.94
CA ASP A 81 -9.87 -0.31 15.32
C ASP A 81 -8.61 0.56 15.36
N GLU A 82 -8.79 1.83 15.79
CA GLU A 82 -7.72 2.83 15.86
C GLU A 82 -6.74 2.58 17.03
N LEU A 83 -7.13 1.76 18.00
CA LEU A 83 -6.34 1.51 19.21
C LEU A 83 -5.43 0.30 19.09
N ARG A 84 -5.71 -0.60 18.17
CA ARG A 84 -4.91 -1.81 17.98
C ARG A 84 -3.58 -1.50 17.30
N GLU A 85 -2.49 -1.76 17.97
CA GLU A 85 -1.14 -1.44 17.50
C GLU A 85 -0.50 -2.57 16.66
N ALA A 86 -0.93 -3.81 16.88
CA ALA A 86 -0.36 -4.99 16.25
C ALA A 86 -1.44 -5.93 15.71
N GLU A 87 -1.12 -6.69 14.69
CA GLU A 87 -1.98 -7.72 14.10
C GLU A 87 -1.27 -9.07 14.13
N HIS A 88 -1.98 -10.10 14.60
CA HIS A 88 -1.49 -11.48 14.59
C HIS A 88 -2.04 -12.19 13.35
N GLU A 89 -1.18 -12.88 12.64
CA GLU A 89 -1.55 -13.67 11.47
C GLU A 89 -0.95 -15.07 11.59
N SER A 90 -1.70 -16.06 11.13
CA SER A 90 -1.22 -17.46 11.15
C SER A 90 -0.21 -17.77 10.03
N GLN A 91 -0.07 -16.88 9.05
CA GLN A 91 0.88 -17.05 7.96
C GLN A 91 2.30 -16.75 8.42
N SER A 92 3.25 -17.51 7.89
CA SER A 92 4.68 -17.30 8.19
C SER A 92 5.16 -15.94 7.69
N ALA A 93 5.88 -15.20 8.52
CA ALA A 93 6.52 -13.94 8.15
C ALA A 93 7.82 -14.13 7.34
N PHE A 94 8.43 -15.33 7.33
CA PHE A 94 9.72 -15.58 6.67
C PHE A 94 9.80 -15.20 5.19
N PRO A 95 8.76 -15.39 4.35
CA PRO A 95 8.79 -14.91 2.96
C PRO A 95 9.11 -13.42 2.82
N PHE A 96 8.76 -12.60 3.81
CA PHE A 96 8.96 -11.16 3.82
C PHE A 96 10.37 -10.72 4.26
N LEU A 97 11.30 -11.66 4.49
CA LEU A 97 12.74 -11.40 4.56
C LEU A 97 13.37 -11.18 3.17
N ARG A 98 12.70 -11.65 2.11
CA ARG A 98 13.22 -11.57 0.76
C ARG A 98 13.18 -10.14 0.23
N SER A 99 14.32 -9.63 -0.22
CA SER A 99 14.39 -8.40 -1.00
C SER A 99 13.95 -8.63 -2.44
N THR A 100 13.48 -7.57 -3.07
CA THR A 100 13.19 -7.49 -4.51
C THR A 100 14.12 -6.45 -5.15
N ARG A 101 14.12 -6.36 -6.47
CA ARG A 101 14.84 -5.28 -7.18
C ARG A 101 14.51 -3.88 -6.66
N LEU A 102 13.27 -3.66 -6.21
CA LEU A 102 12.82 -2.35 -5.68
C LEU A 102 13.23 -2.11 -4.22
N THR A 103 13.47 -3.17 -3.45
CA THR A 103 13.73 -3.11 -2.00
C THR A 103 15.09 -3.70 -1.59
N GLU A 104 16.01 -3.87 -2.55
CA GLU A 104 17.37 -4.31 -2.24
C GLU A 104 18.14 -3.17 -1.56
N ALA A 105 18.77 -3.50 -0.41
CA ALA A 105 19.59 -2.54 0.32
C ALA A 105 21.02 -2.52 -0.27
N ASP A 106 21.49 -1.35 -0.66
CA ASP A 106 22.90 -1.10 -0.93
C ASP A 106 23.71 -0.89 0.36
N GLU A 107 25.00 -0.55 0.23
CA GLU A 107 25.87 -0.29 1.37
C GLU A 107 25.40 0.92 2.19
N ALA A 108 24.87 1.96 1.54
CA ALA A 108 24.40 3.17 2.19
C ALA A 108 23.16 2.89 3.06
N LEU A 109 22.15 2.15 2.54
CA LEU A 109 20.97 1.76 3.30
C LEU A 109 21.31 0.79 4.44
N ARG A 110 22.20 -0.17 4.22
CA ARG A 110 22.68 -1.07 5.30
C ARG A 110 23.42 -0.31 6.40
N GLY A 111 24.30 0.62 6.03
CA GLY A 111 24.99 1.49 6.97
C GLY A 111 24.04 2.37 7.76
N PHE A 112 23.04 2.95 7.09
CA PHE A 112 22.01 3.77 7.71
C PHE A 112 21.17 2.95 8.71
N ALA A 113 20.71 1.77 8.33
CA ALA A 113 19.96 0.87 9.22
C ALA A 113 20.80 0.49 10.46
N GLY A 114 22.07 0.11 10.27
CA GLY A 114 22.98 -0.21 11.36
C GLY A 114 23.20 0.96 12.33
N GLN A 115 23.33 2.17 11.80
CA GLN A 115 23.52 3.40 12.59
C GLN A 115 22.31 3.71 13.46
N HIS A 116 21.10 3.65 12.92
CA HIS A 116 19.89 4.06 13.65
C HIS A 116 19.31 2.96 14.54
N CYS A 117 19.46 1.70 14.18
CA CYS A 117 18.99 0.60 15.03
C CYS A 117 20.01 0.15 16.08
N HIS A 118 21.28 0.55 16.00
CA HIS A 118 22.31 0.20 16.99
C HIS A 118 22.33 -1.29 17.36
N GLN A 119 22.17 -2.18 16.37
CA GLN A 119 22.03 -3.64 16.53
C GLN A 119 20.76 -4.11 17.29
N ARG A 120 19.87 -3.21 17.73
CA ARG A 120 18.57 -3.58 18.28
C ARG A 120 17.63 -3.98 17.15
N ARG A 121 16.71 -4.90 17.46
CA ARG A 121 15.68 -5.39 16.52
C ARG A 121 14.31 -5.32 17.15
N ASP A 122 14.10 -4.28 17.95
CA ASP A 122 12.84 -4.02 18.65
C ASP A 122 12.04 -2.90 17.94
N ARG A 123 10.79 -2.74 18.37
CA ARG A 123 9.90 -1.73 17.84
C ARG A 123 10.44 -0.30 17.98
N THR A 124 11.09 0.01 19.10
CA THR A 124 11.66 1.34 19.36
C THR A 124 12.75 1.68 18.33
N ALA A 125 13.65 0.73 18.06
CA ALA A 125 14.69 0.93 17.04
C ALA A 125 14.11 1.15 15.64
N LEU A 126 13.03 0.47 15.29
CA LEU A 126 12.35 0.70 14.00
C LEU A 126 11.58 2.02 13.96
N ILE A 127 11.09 2.53 15.08
CA ILE A 127 10.53 3.89 15.18
C ILE A 127 11.64 4.94 14.97
N ASP A 128 12.80 4.77 15.60
CA ASP A 128 13.95 5.65 15.40
C ASP A 128 14.39 5.65 13.92
N LEU A 129 14.45 4.46 13.29
CA LEU A 129 14.74 4.31 11.86
C LEU A 129 13.70 5.01 10.98
N MET A 130 12.41 4.86 11.28
CA MET A 130 11.31 5.51 10.56
C MET A 130 11.45 7.03 10.58
N HIS A 131 11.70 7.63 11.74
CA HIS A 131 11.92 9.06 11.89
C HIS A 131 13.16 9.53 11.14
N ALA A 132 14.26 8.78 11.22
CA ALA A 132 15.50 9.11 10.53
C ALA A 132 15.33 9.07 9.00
N LEU A 133 14.59 8.09 8.46
CA LEU A 133 14.27 8.02 7.03
C LEU A 133 13.43 9.21 6.58
N ASN A 134 12.39 9.58 7.35
CA ASN A 134 11.55 10.74 7.03
C ASN A 134 12.37 12.05 7.01
N GLN A 135 13.30 12.22 7.95
CA GLN A 135 14.19 13.39 7.99
C GLN A 135 15.21 13.40 6.83
N THR A 136 15.58 12.23 6.32
CA THR A 136 16.58 12.10 5.26
C THR A 136 15.97 12.22 3.87
N MET A 137 14.75 11.74 3.68
CA MET A 137 14.04 11.70 2.39
C MET A 137 12.85 12.66 2.43
N VAL A 138 12.94 13.74 1.65
CA VAL A 138 11.87 14.74 1.57
C VAL A 138 10.73 14.24 0.70
N TYR A 139 9.48 14.35 1.17
CA TYR A 139 8.32 14.01 0.36
C TYR A 139 8.21 14.95 -0.84
N THR A 140 8.43 14.42 -2.06
CA THR A 140 8.52 15.20 -3.29
C THR A 140 7.81 14.46 -4.43
N PRO A 141 6.54 14.79 -4.73
CA PRO A 141 5.83 14.23 -5.88
C PRO A 141 6.58 14.51 -7.19
N GLY A 142 6.68 13.49 -8.05
CA GLY A 142 7.34 13.59 -9.36
C GLY A 142 8.87 13.50 -9.31
N ALA A 143 9.49 13.31 -8.14
CA ALA A 143 10.94 13.11 -8.02
C ALA A 143 11.41 11.71 -8.42
N THR A 144 10.50 10.74 -8.41
CA THR A 144 10.76 9.32 -8.67
C THR A 144 9.71 8.75 -9.63
N GLU A 145 10.07 7.63 -10.26
CA GLU A 145 9.18 6.84 -11.11
C GLU A 145 8.75 5.58 -10.36
N VAL A 146 7.71 4.92 -10.85
CA VAL A 146 7.11 3.73 -10.22
C VAL A 146 8.11 2.55 -10.06
N ASP A 147 9.15 2.51 -10.90
CA ASP A 147 10.19 1.49 -10.88
C ASP A 147 11.50 1.94 -10.19
N THR A 148 11.49 3.12 -9.57
CA THR A 148 12.64 3.62 -8.80
C THR A 148 12.87 2.70 -7.59
N CYS A 149 14.10 2.19 -7.43
CA CYS A 149 14.45 1.33 -6.31
C CYS A 149 14.80 2.15 -5.05
N ALA A 150 14.71 1.50 -3.88
CA ALA A 150 14.99 2.09 -2.58
C ALA A 150 16.35 2.81 -2.51
N ALA A 151 17.40 2.18 -3.02
CA ALA A 151 18.75 2.75 -3.03
C ALA A 151 18.83 4.06 -3.84
N LYS A 152 18.18 4.12 -5.00
CA LYS A 152 18.16 5.31 -5.85
C LYS A 152 17.36 6.45 -5.20
N ALA A 153 16.18 6.16 -4.66
CA ALA A 153 15.36 7.14 -3.95
C ALA A 153 16.07 7.69 -2.70
N PHE A 154 16.69 6.80 -1.93
CA PHE A 154 17.47 7.16 -0.74
C PHE A 154 18.69 8.06 -1.09
N ALA A 155 19.44 7.72 -2.13
CA ALA A 155 20.55 8.53 -2.61
C ALA A 155 20.09 9.92 -3.10
N GLY A 156 18.91 9.99 -3.75
CA GLY A 156 18.27 11.24 -4.18
C GLY A 156 17.67 12.05 -3.04
N ARG A 157 17.52 11.48 -1.84
CA ARG A 157 16.90 12.10 -0.65
C ARG A 157 15.50 12.67 -0.90
N ALA A 158 14.77 12.10 -1.83
CA ALA A 158 13.44 12.56 -2.22
C ALA A 158 12.62 11.40 -2.75
N GLY A 159 11.30 11.47 -2.59
CA GLY A 159 10.37 10.50 -3.10
C GLY A 159 8.97 10.67 -2.51
N VAL A 160 8.11 9.69 -2.74
CA VAL A 160 6.74 9.65 -2.22
C VAL A 160 6.58 8.51 -1.20
N CYS A 161 5.35 8.26 -0.72
CA CYS A 161 5.08 7.21 0.26
C CYS A 161 5.58 5.82 -0.18
N GLN A 162 5.55 5.51 -1.48
CA GLN A 162 6.13 4.29 -2.04
C GLN A 162 7.64 4.19 -1.77
N ASP A 163 8.39 5.26 -2.03
CA ASP A 163 9.84 5.29 -1.88
C ASP A 163 10.26 5.23 -0.41
N HIS A 164 9.57 5.96 0.45
CA HIS A 164 9.74 5.91 1.90
C HIS A 164 9.52 4.49 2.42
N THR A 165 8.45 3.83 1.97
CA THR A 165 8.15 2.44 2.33
C THR A 165 9.25 1.50 1.83
N HIS A 166 9.67 1.60 0.56
CA HIS A 166 10.74 0.75 0.01
C HIS A 166 12.06 0.92 0.76
N ALA A 167 12.44 2.15 1.13
CA ALA A 167 13.65 2.41 1.92
C ALA A 167 13.56 1.77 3.31
N PHE A 168 12.41 1.85 3.98
CA PHE A 168 12.19 1.20 5.27
C PHE A 168 12.28 -0.32 5.16
N LEU A 169 11.64 -0.92 4.14
CA LEU A 169 11.70 -2.37 3.88
C LEU A 169 13.13 -2.84 3.63
N ALA A 170 13.90 -2.10 2.83
CA ALA A 170 15.30 -2.41 2.55
C ALA A 170 16.13 -2.40 3.84
N CYS A 171 15.96 -1.39 4.68
CA CYS A 171 16.64 -1.28 5.98
C CYS A 171 16.23 -2.42 6.92
N ALA A 172 14.93 -2.65 7.14
CA ALA A 172 14.43 -3.67 8.07
C ALA A 172 14.90 -5.07 7.68
N ARG A 173 14.78 -5.43 6.39
CA ARG A 173 15.22 -6.74 5.87
C ARG A 173 16.73 -6.93 5.96
N SER A 174 17.52 -5.87 5.77
CA SER A 174 18.98 -5.92 5.93
C SER A 174 19.39 -6.24 7.38
N LEU A 175 18.55 -5.92 8.36
CA LEU A 175 18.71 -6.28 9.77
C LEU A 175 18.17 -7.67 10.09
N GLY A 176 17.63 -8.41 9.13
CA GLY A 176 17.00 -9.71 9.31
C GLY A 176 15.61 -9.65 9.94
N ILE A 177 14.91 -8.51 9.81
CA ILE A 177 13.54 -8.33 10.28
C ILE A 177 12.60 -8.53 9.08
N PRO A 178 11.65 -9.50 9.12
CA PRO A 178 10.63 -9.62 8.09
C PRO A 178 9.81 -8.34 8.01
N ALA A 179 9.66 -7.79 6.81
CA ALA A 179 8.89 -6.58 6.60
C ALA A 179 8.16 -6.61 5.26
N ARG A 180 6.92 -6.11 5.23
CA ARG A 180 6.05 -6.12 4.04
C ARG A 180 5.58 -4.75 3.65
N TYR A 181 5.41 -4.56 2.35
CA TYR A 181 4.75 -3.40 1.77
C TYR A 181 3.25 -3.51 1.99
N VAL A 182 2.62 -2.41 2.35
CA VAL A 182 1.17 -2.31 2.45
C VAL A 182 0.68 -1.20 1.56
N SER A 183 -0.33 -1.48 0.75
CA SER A 183 -1.10 -0.48 0.03
C SER A 183 -2.49 -0.35 0.64
N GLY A 184 -3.03 0.86 0.61
CA GLY A 184 -4.36 1.10 1.13
C GLY A 184 -4.78 2.55 1.05
N TYR A 185 -5.59 2.95 2.01
CA TYR A 185 -6.09 4.32 2.15
C TYR A 185 -5.74 4.86 3.52
N LEU A 186 -5.49 6.16 3.56
CA LEU A 186 -5.32 6.91 4.81
C LEU A 186 -6.38 8.00 4.87
N TYR A 187 -7.16 8.03 5.95
CA TYR A 187 -8.01 9.17 6.23
C TYR A 187 -7.19 10.29 6.87
N SER A 188 -7.22 11.47 6.25
CA SER A 188 -6.66 12.71 6.80
C SER A 188 -7.71 13.80 6.82
N GLU A 189 -7.71 14.62 7.84
CA GLU A 189 -8.57 15.82 7.91
C GLU A 189 -8.11 16.90 6.94
N ASP A 190 -6.83 16.90 6.59
CA ASP A 190 -6.26 17.72 5.52
C ASP A 190 -6.60 17.08 4.16
N THR A 191 -7.64 17.60 3.53
CA THR A 191 -8.17 17.12 2.23
C THR A 191 -7.23 17.33 1.04
N ALA A 192 -6.07 17.96 1.26
CA ALA A 192 -5.09 18.26 0.21
C ALA A 192 -4.27 17.04 -0.25
N HIS A 193 -4.32 15.90 0.46
CA HIS A 193 -3.50 14.75 0.15
C HIS A 193 -4.32 13.54 -0.27
N LEU A 194 -3.83 12.90 -1.34
CA LEU A 194 -4.37 11.69 -1.93
C LEU A 194 -4.63 10.63 -0.85
N ALA A 195 -5.86 10.20 -0.73
CA ALA A 195 -6.26 9.16 0.21
C ALA A 195 -5.64 7.79 -0.08
N SER A 196 -5.14 7.54 -1.32
CA SER A 196 -4.32 6.36 -1.64
C SER A 196 -2.94 6.51 -1.01
N HIS A 197 -2.53 5.48 -0.26
CA HIS A 197 -1.33 5.55 0.57
C HIS A 197 -0.58 4.23 0.64
N ALA A 198 0.69 4.30 1.05
CA ALA A 198 1.54 3.15 1.29
C ALA A 198 2.33 3.31 2.59
N TRP A 199 2.51 2.20 3.30
CA TRP A 199 3.31 2.11 4.51
C TRP A 199 3.95 0.73 4.63
N ALA A 200 4.83 0.54 5.60
CA ALA A 200 5.45 -0.73 5.90
C ALA A 200 4.80 -1.39 7.12
N GLU A 201 4.82 -2.72 7.15
CA GLU A 201 4.64 -3.49 8.37
C GLU A 201 5.88 -4.36 8.60
N ALA A 202 6.32 -4.47 9.86
CA ALA A 202 7.44 -5.31 10.27
C ALA A 202 7.00 -6.32 11.32
N TRP A 203 7.53 -7.55 11.22
CA TRP A 203 7.24 -8.65 12.12
C TRP A 203 8.17 -8.63 13.32
N LEU A 204 7.59 -8.40 14.49
CA LEU A 204 8.29 -8.35 15.78
C LEU A 204 7.42 -9.05 16.82
N ASP A 205 8.04 -9.84 17.70
CA ASP A 205 7.36 -10.47 18.84
C ASP A 205 6.05 -11.18 18.43
N ASP A 206 6.10 -11.95 17.34
CA ASP A 206 4.99 -12.74 16.79
C ASP A 206 3.79 -11.93 16.29
N ALA A 207 3.98 -10.64 15.94
CA ALA A 207 2.95 -9.78 15.39
C ALA A 207 3.47 -8.80 14.33
N TRP A 208 2.59 -8.32 13.46
CA TRP A 208 2.85 -7.25 12.51
C TRP A 208 2.59 -5.88 13.14
N TYR A 209 3.59 -5.00 13.11
CA TYR A 209 3.52 -3.60 13.52
C TYR A 209 3.66 -2.67 12.33
N SER A 210 2.85 -1.62 12.27
CA SER A 210 2.87 -0.64 11.18
C SER A 210 3.90 0.45 11.40
N PHE A 211 4.52 0.90 10.28
CA PHE A 211 5.47 2.00 10.24
C PHE A 211 5.19 2.85 8.99
N ASP A 212 4.53 3.97 9.18
CA ASP A 212 4.28 4.96 8.13
C ASP A 212 5.37 6.03 8.18
N VAL A 213 6.39 5.86 7.35
CA VAL A 213 7.54 6.78 7.28
C VAL A 213 7.10 8.17 6.85
N THR A 214 6.19 8.27 5.90
CA THR A 214 5.73 9.56 5.33
C THR A 214 5.08 10.43 6.38
N ASN A 215 4.21 9.86 7.21
CA ASN A 215 3.46 10.58 8.24
C ASN A 215 4.05 10.43 9.64
N GLN A 216 5.17 9.70 9.79
CA GLN A 216 5.84 9.42 11.07
C GLN A 216 4.90 8.74 12.09
N LEU A 217 4.06 7.81 11.62
CA LEU A 217 3.11 7.08 12.44
C LEU A 217 3.58 5.64 12.66
N ALA A 218 3.81 5.28 13.92
CA ALA A 218 4.12 3.91 14.34
C ALA A 218 2.87 3.13 14.78
N ARG A 219 1.70 3.66 14.50
CA ARG A 219 0.38 3.04 14.68
C ARG A 219 -0.44 3.25 13.43
N PRO A 220 -1.22 2.25 13.02
CA PRO A 220 -2.04 2.38 11.83
C PRO A 220 -3.39 3.06 12.15
N GLU A 221 -3.40 4.23 12.77
CA GLU A 221 -4.58 4.91 13.33
C GLU A 221 -5.78 4.91 12.38
N ARG A 222 -5.63 5.59 11.24
CA ARG A 222 -6.71 5.84 10.26
C ARG A 222 -6.41 5.18 8.91
N HIS A 223 -5.59 4.12 8.94
CA HIS A 223 -5.19 3.37 7.76
C HIS A 223 -6.18 2.23 7.49
N LEU A 224 -6.63 2.12 6.25
CA LEU A 224 -7.38 0.99 5.74
C LEU A 224 -6.48 0.19 4.80
N LYS A 225 -6.18 -1.05 5.15
CA LYS A 225 -5.33 -1.96 4.38
C LYS A 225 -6.11 -2.59 3.23
N LEU A 226 -5.57 -2.52 2.01
CA LEU A 226 -6.08 -3.23 0.84
C LEU A 226 -5.28 -4.49 0.53
N ALA A 227 -3.96 -4.35 0.42
CA ALA A 227 -3.08 -5.45 0.04
C ALA A 227 -1.70 -5.34 0.65
N VAL A 228 -1.03 -6.49 0.77
CA VAL A 228 0.36 -6.61 1.23
C VAL A 228 1.20 -7.32 0.18
N GLY A 229 2.53 -7.09 0.19
CA GLY A 229 3.45 -7.74 -0.72
C GLY A 229 4.91 -7.51 -0.36
N LEU A 230 5.83 -7.98 -1.19
CA LEU A 230 7.26 -7.74 -1.02
C LEU A 230 7.65 -6.32 -1.37
N ASP A 231 6.93 -5.72 -2.31
CA ASP A 231 7.11 -4.34 -2.78
C ASP A 231 5.81 -3.81 -3.38
N TYR A 232 5.88 -2.62 -3.97
CA TYR A 232 4.76 -2.00 -4.65
C TYR A 232 4.14 -2.90 -5.74
N LEU A 233 4.94 -3.62 -6.53
CA LEU A 233 4.43 -4.40 -7.67
C LEU A 233 3.55 -5.58 -7.22
N ASP A 234 3.79 -6.12 -6.02
CA ASP A 234 2.97 -7.18 -5.44
C ASP A 234 1.67 -6.65 -4.80
N ALA A 235 1.71 -5.43 -4.28
CA ALA A 235 0.60 -4.86 -3.49
C ALA A 235 -0.13 -3.70 -4.17
N CYS A 236 0.28 -3.26 -5.38
CA CYS A 236 -0.37 -2.13 -6.03
C CYS A 236 -1.86 -2.40 -6.31
N PRO A 237 -2.73 -1.40 -6.11
CA PRO A 237 -4.18 -1.55 -6.27
C PRO A 237 -4.60 -1.96 -7.67
N VAL A 238 -3.96 -1.38 -8.69
CA VAL A 238 -4.21 -1.69 -10.11
C VAL A 238 -2.90 -1.89 -10.83
N ARG A 239 -2.71 -3.04 -11.47
CA ARG A 239 -1.56 -3.34 -12.31
C ARG A 239 -2.02 -3.98 -13.61
N GLY A 240 -1.73 -3.33 -14.74
CA GLY A 240 -2.19 -3.78 -16.04
C GLY A 240 -1.08 -4.10 -17.01
N MET A 241 -1.46 -4.92 -18.00
CA MET A 241 -0.73 -5.11 -19.25
C MET A 241 -1.72 -4.93 -20.40
N ARG A 242 -1.28 -4.30 -21.49
CA ARG A 242 -2.12 -4.06 -22.66
C ARG A 242 -1.37 -4.29 -23.96
N ARG A 243 -2.12 -4.52 -25.01
CA ARG A 243 -1.61 -4.65 -26.37
C ARG A 243 -2.20 -3.55 -27.25
N GLY A 244 -1.38 -2.61 -27.70
CA GLY A 244 -1.80 -1.42 -28.44
C GLY A 244 -2.18 -0.25 -27.51
N GLY A 245 -2.90 0.73 -28.02
CA GLY A 245 -3.47 1.86 -27.25
C GLY A 245 -2.65 3.16 -27.29
N GLY A 246 -1.46 3.20 -27.91
CA GLY A 246 -0.67 4.44 -27.98
C GLY A 246 -0.27 4.96 -26.59
N HIS A 247 -0.33 6.26 -26.42
CA HIS A 247 -0.08 6.91 -25.12
C HIS A 247 -1.25 6.65 -24.16
N GLU A 248 -0.93 6.45 -22.87
CA GLU A 248 -1.90 6.21 -21.80
C GLU A 248 -1.97 7.43 -20.87
N GLN A 249 -3.19 7.85 -20.56
CA GLN A 249 -3.47 8.82 -19.52
C GLN A 249 -4.27 8.14 -18.41
N MET A 250 -3.77 8.23 -17.17
CA MET A 250 -4.42 7.65 -16.01
C MET A 250 -4.83 8.77 -15.04
N HIS A 251 -6.08 8.72 -14.59
CA HIS A 251 -6.60 9.59 -13.56
C HIS A 251 -7.17 8.75 -12.42
N ALA A 252 -6.76 9.02 -11.20
CA ALA A 252 -7.32 8.40 -10.01
C ALA A 252 -7.98 9.46 -9.12
N LYS A 253 -9.20 9.16 -8.66
CA LYS A 253 -9.93 9.96 -7.68
C LYS A 253 -10.23 9.08 -6.49
N VAL A 254 -9.78 9.49 -5.31
CA VAL A 254 -9.99 8.73 -4.06
C VAL A 254 -10.57 9.67 -3.02
N PHE A 255 -11.69 9.26 -2.42
CA PHE A 255 -12.32 9.93 -1.30
C PHE A 255 -12.42 8.97 -0.13
N VAL A 256 -11.95 9.40 1.03
CA VAL A 256 -12.08 8.69 2.30
C VAL A 256 -12.67 9.66 3.31
N ALA A 257 -13.77 9.26 3.93
CA ALA A 257 -14.45 10.08 4.91
C ALA A 257 -14.96 9.23 6.09
N PRO A 258 -14.98 9.78 7.31
CA PRO A 258 -15.61 9.12 8.44
C PRO A 258 -17.13 9.11 8.24
N THR A 259 -17.75 7.97 8.54
CA THR A 259 -19.21 7.85 8.51
C THR A 259 -19.72 7.86 9.94
N PRO A 260 -20.69 8.72 10.30
CA PRO A 260 -21.29 8.69 11.62
C PRO A 260 -21.88 7.31 11.93
N VAL A 261 -21.48 6.69 13.01
CA VAL A 261 -22.14 5.50 13.52
C VAL A 261 -23.42 5.97 14.22
N ILE A 262 -24.56 5.85 13.52
CA ILE A 262 -25.86 6.10 14.16
C ILE A 262 -26.11 4.92 15.09
N SER A 263 -25.85 5.11 16.38
CA SER A 263 -26.29 4.17 17.41
C SER A 263 -27.83 4.29 17.50
N VAL A 264 -28.55 3.33 16.96
CA VAL A 264 -29.98 3.16 17.23
C VAL A 264 -30.08 2.71 18.68
N GLN A 265 -30.33 3.65 19.61
CA GLN A 265 -30.78 3.30 20.94
C GLN A 265 -32.16 2.66 20.76
N GLN A 266 -32.25 1.37 20.98
CA GLN A 266 -33.53 0.69 21.16
C GLN A 266 -34.15 1.23 22.47
N GLN A 267 -35.29 1.92 22.33
CA GLN A 267 -36.19 2.26 23.44
C GLN A 267 -36.94 1.02 23.87
#